data_ba6adfebabc6a4c3eb758e41c1b10816
#
_entry.id   ba6adfebabc6a4c3eb758e41c1b10816
#
_cell.length_a   1.000
_cell.length_b   1.000
_cell.length_c   1.000
_cell.angle_alpha   90.00
_cell.angle_beta   90.00
_cell.angle_gamma   90.00
#
_symmetry.space_group_name_H-M   'P 1'
#
loop_
_entity.id
_entity.type
_entity.pdbx_description
1 polymer ?
#
loop_
_entity_poly.entity_id
_entity_poly.type
_entity_poly.pdbx_seq_one_letter_code
_entity_poly.pdbx_strand_id
1 'polypeptide(L)'
;LRRQRQMCIRDSFNGTHKLLAQAYTPMTIRFFILQAHYRSTVDFSNEALQASEKGLQRLIEAIEGLDKITPAATTSEGINVKELRAKCYEAMNDDLNTPIVIAQLFEGARIINNIIAGNATISAEDLKELKETFHLFSFDIMGLKEEKGSSDGREAAYGKVVDMLLEQRMKAKANKDWATSDEIRNTLTALGFEIKDTKDGFEWRLNK
;
A
#
# COMPACT_ATOMS: atom_id res chain seq x y z
N LEU A 1 2.51 -39.34 0.10
CA LEU A 1 2.91 -38.07 0.79
C LEU A 1 2.77 -36.84 -0.11
N ARG A 2 3.22 -36.87 -1.38
CA ARG A 2 3.12 -35.72 -2.32
C ARG A 2 1.66 -35.41 -2.73
N ARG A 3 0.82 -36.43 -2.91
CA ARG A 3 -0.62 -36.25 -3.20
C ARG A 3 -1.40 -35.70 -2.01
N GLN A 4 -1.06 -36.10 -0.79
CA GLN A 4 -1.69 -35.53 0.42
C GLN A 4 -1.36 -34.05 0.65
N ARG A 5 -0.09 -33.62 0.38
CA ARG A 5 0.25 -32.19 0.43
C ARG A 5 -0.51 -31.36 -0.60
N GLN A 6 -0.69 -31.88 -1.81
CA GLN A 6 -1.48 -31.17 -2.83
C GLN A 6 -2.98 -31.12 -2.48
N MET A 7 -3.53 -32.15 -1.84
CA MET A 7 -4.91 -32.12 -1.33
C MET A 7 -5.08 -31.08 -0.22
N CYS A 8 -4.20 -31.01 0.77
CA CYS A 8 -4.27 -30.00 1.84
C CYS A 8 -4.22 -28.57 1.31
N ILE A 9 -3.39 -28.27 0.32
CA ILE A 9 -3.32 -26.96 -0.32
C ILE A 9 -4.61 -26.65 -1.11
N ARG A 10 -5.20 -27.68 -1.73
CA ARG A 10 -6.42 -27.54 -2.55
C ARG A 10 -7.68 -27.41 -1.70
N ASP A 11 -7.73 -28.05 -0.55
CA ASP A 11 -8.88 -28.03 0.35
C ASP A 11 -8.88 -26.84 1.31
N SER A 12 -7.71 -26.28 1.65
CA SER A 12 -7.61 -25.04 2.42
C SER A 12 -7.94 -23.79 1.59
N PHE A 13 -8.05 -23.88 0.27
CA PHE A 13 -8.56 -22.82 -0.60
C PHE A 13 -10.07 -22.89 -0.83
N ASN A 14 -10.83 -23.38 0.14
CA ASN A 14 -12.29 -23.38 0.10
C ASN A 14 -12.85 -21.95 0.20
N GLY A 15 -14.00 -21.74 -0.41
CA GLY A 15 -14.77 -20.53 -0.66
C GLY A 15 -14.41 -19.26 0.12
N THR A 16 -14.22 -19.35 1.43
CA THR A 16 -13.88 -18.20 2.29
C THR A 16 -12.49 -17.63 2.00
N HIS A 17 -11.47 -18.48 1.86
CA HIS A 17 -10.11 -18.03 1.53
C HIS A 17 -10.01 -17.45 0.12
N LYS A 18 -10.79 -17.98 -0.82
CA LYS A 18 -10.87 -17.43 -2.17
C LYS A 18 -11.51 -16.05 -2.20
N LEU A 19 -12.55 -15.83 -1.41
CA LEU A 19 -13.19 -14.51 -1.25
C LEU A 19 -12.26 -13.51 -0.59
N LEU A 20 -11.53 -13.90 0.46
CA LEU A 20 -10.52 -13.06 1.10
C LEU A 20 -9.38 -12.70 0.14
N ALA A 21 -8.89 -13.68 -0.63
CA ALA A 21 -7.85 -13.42 -1.63
C ALA A 21 -8.31 -12.49 -2.77
N GLN A 22 -9.60 -12.42 -3.05
CA GLN A 22 -10.17 -11.48 -4.03
C GLN A 22 -10.39 -10.08 -3.45
N ALA A 23 -10.50 -9.95 -2.13
CA ALA A 23 -10.71 -8.67 -1.45
C ALA A 23 -9.40 -7.89 -1.23
N TYR A 24 -8.25 -8.55 -1.28
CA TYR A 24 -6.93 -7.96 -1.04
C TYR A 24 -6.05 -7.98 -2.28
N THR A 25 -5.11 -7.04 -2.34
CA THR A 25 -4.18 -6.98 -3.46
C THR A 25 -3.18 -8.14 -3.45
N PRO A 26 -2.63 -8.55 -4.59
CA PRO A 26 -1.60 -9.59 -4.65
C PRO A 26 -0.37 -9.24 -3.80
N MET A 27 -0.01 -7.96 -3.66
CA MET A 27 1.13 -7.54 -2.85
C MET A 27 0.83 -7.64 -1.35
N THR A 28 -0.40 -7.33 -0.91
CA THR A 28 -0.83 -7.57 0.47
C THR A 28 -0.71 -9.05 0.85
N ILE A 29 -1.17 -9.94 -0.04
CA ILE A 29 -1.09 -11.39 0.19
C ILE A 29 0.38 -11.84 0.19
N ARG A 30 1.20 -11.35 -0.73
CA ARG A 30 2.65 -11.64 -0.76
C ARG A 30 3.32 -11.18 0.53
N PHE A 31 3.06 -9.96 0.97
CA PHE A 31 3.63 -9.40 2.19
C PHE A 31 3.19 -10.18 3.42
N PHE A 32 1.91 -10.57 3.50
CA PHE A 32 1.39 -11.42 4.56
C PHE A 32 2.13 -12.76 4.64
N ILE A 33 2.38 -13.43 3.51
CA ILE A 33 3.11 -14.70 3.46
C ILE A 33 4.57 -14.50 3.92
N LEU A 34 5.21 -13.39 3.52
CA LEU A 34 6.59 -13.08 3.89
C LEU A 34 6.76 -12.71 5.37
N GLN A 35 5.69 -12.33 6.07
CA GLN A 35 5.72 -12.07 7.52
C GLN A 35 5.81 -13.36 8.35
N ALA A 36 5.62 -14.52 7.75
CA ALA A 36 5.79 -15.80 8.39
C ALA A 36 7.01 -16.55 7.81
N HIS A 37 7.73 -17.26 8.67
CA HIS A 37 8.80 -18.13 8.17
C HIS A 37 8.19 -19.25 7.32
N TYR A 38 8.81 -19.57 6.18
CA TYR A 38 8.26 -20.52 5.19
C TYR A 38 8.02 -21.94 5.75
N ARG A 39 8.61 -22.29 6.90
CA ARG A 39 8.38 -23.55 7.62
C ARG A 39 7.24 -23.46 8.63
N SER A 40 6.75 -22.27 8.93
CA SER A 40 5.68 -22.06 9.90
C SER A 40 4.31 -22.24 9.25
N THR A 41 3.31 -22.52 10.08
CA THR A 41 1.90 -22.44 9.67
C THR A 41 1.47 -20.99 9.65
N VAL A 42 0.66 -20.64 8.67
CA VAL A 42 0.11 -19.29 8.51
C VAL A 42 -1.39 -19.37 8.71
N ASP A 43 -1.91 -18.57 9.63
CA ASP A 43 -3.34 -18.40 9.81
C ASP A 43 -3.87 -17.30 8.86
N PHE A 44 -4.62 -17.73 7.87
CA PHE A 44 -5.15 -16.87 6.83
C PHE A 44 -6.52 -16.31 7.26
N SER A 45 -6.50 -15.27 8.07
CA SER A 45 -7.70 -14.58 8.57
C SER A 45 -7.83 -13.17 7.99
N ASN A 46 -9.04 -12.63 8.02
CA ASN A 46 -9.30 -11.27 7.53
C ASN A 46 -8.54 -10.22 8.35
N GLU A 47 -8.49 -10.40 9.66
CA GLU A 47 -7.80 -9.51 10.59
C GLU A 47 -6.29 -9.47 10.31
N ALA A 48 -5.69 -10.64 10.04
CA ALA A 48 -4.27 -10.74 9.70
C ALA A 48 -3.95 -10.09 8.35
N LEU A 49 -4.81 -10.23 7.36
CA LEU A 49 -4.66 -9.59 6.05
C LEU A 49 -4.81 -8.07 6.14
N GLN A 50 -5.77 -7.55 6.91
CA GLN A 50 -5.91 -6.12 7.15
C GLN A 50 -4.69 -5.53 7.87
N ALA A 51 -4.15 -6.25 8.85
CA ALA A 51 -2.93 -5.83 9.54
C ALA A 51 -1.73 -5.77 8.58
N SER A 52 -1.61 -6.79 7.70
CA SER A 52 -0.56 -6.85 6.68
C SER A 52 -0.69 -5.75 5.62
N GLU A 53 -1.90 -5.43 5.19
CA GLU A 53 -2.16 -4.32 4.25
C GLU A 53 -1.69 -2.99 4.83
N LYS A 54 -2.07 -2.69 6.08
CA LYS A 54 -1.59 -1.48 6.79
C LYS A 54 -0.08 -1.48 6.99
N GLY A 55 0.50 -2.65 7.25
CA GLY A 55 1.96 -2.81 7.38
C GLY A 55 2.67 -2.52 6.06
N LEU A 56 2.22 -3.12 4.97
CA LEU A 56 2.76 -2.89 3.64
C LEU A 56 2.67 -1.41 3.24
N GLN A 57 1.51 -0.80 3.45
CA GLN A 57 1.30 0.61 3.14
C GLN A 57 2.29 1.51 3.89
N ARG A 58 2.48 1.29 5.21
CA ARG A 58 3.46 2.04 6.01
C ARG A 58 4.89 1.86 5.52
N LEU A 59 5.24 0.66 5.06
CA LEU A 59 6.56 0.39 4.51
C LEU A 59 6.78 1.15 3.19
N ILE A 60 5.81 1.12 2.29
CA ILE A 60 5.87 1.85 1.02
C ILE A 60 5.91 3.36 1.26
N GLU A 61 5.05 3.90 2.13
CA GLU A 61 5.08 5.32 2.51
C GLU A 61 6.44 5.78 3.06
N ALA A 62 7.11 4.93 3.86
CA ALA A 62 8.45 5.21 4.34
C ALA A 62 9.48 5.22 3.20
N ILE A 63 9.37 4.29 2.25
CA ILE A 63 10.25 4.23 1.07
C ILE A 63 10.07 5.48 0.20
N GLU A 64 8.83 5.87 -0.09
CA GLU A 64 8.52 7.11 -0.81
C GLU A 64 9.02 8.37 -0.05
N GLY A 65 9.00 8.29 1.27
CA GLY A 65 9.52 9.34 2.15
C GLY A 65 11.02 9.58 1.99
N LEU A 66 11.80 8.55 1.62
CA LEU A 66 13.25 8.66 1.39
C LEU A 66 13.61 9.70 0.30
N ASP A 67 12.74 9.89 -0.68
CA ASP A 67 13.01 10.85 -1.76
C ASP A 67 12.76 12.31 -1.33
N LYS A 68 12.06 12.50 -0.22
CA LYS A 68 11.77 13.83 0.35
C LYS A 68 12.84 14.29 1.35
N ILE A 69 13.77 13.40 1.75
CA ILE A 69 14.80 13.71 2.74
C ILE A 69 15.90 14.54 2.09
N THR A 70 16.18 15.68 2.69
CA THR A 70 17.35 16.51 2.37
C THR A 70 18.52 16.03 3.24
N PRO A 71 19.65 15.61 2.64
CA PRO A 71 20.80 15.16 3.41
C PRO A 71 21.43 16.30 4.21
N ALA A 72 21.92 15.97 5.40
CA ALA A 72 22.68 16.87 6.27
C ALA A 72 24.18 16.57 6.18
N ALA A 73 25.00 17.37 6.87
CA ALA A 73 26.45 17.17 6.91
C ALA A 73 26.85 15.91 7.70
N THR A 74 26.05 15.53 8.71
CA THR A 74 26.33 14.39 9.59
C THR A 74 25.07 13.61 9.91
N THR A 75 25.27 12.32 10.20
CA THR A 75 24.20 11.43 10.69
C THR A 75 24.10 11.56 12.22
N SER A 76 22.87 11.61 12.73
CA SER A 76 22.59 11.65 14.17
C SER A 76 23.12 10.40 14.88
N GLU A 77 23.58 10.56 16.12
CA GLU A 77 23.96 9.44 16.97
C GLU A 77 22.79 8.45 17.13
N GLY A 78 23.12 7.15 17.09
CA GLY A 78 22.15 6.06 17.19
C GLY A 78 21.54 5.61 15.86
N ILE A 79 21.84 6.28 14.73
CA ILE A 79 21.49 5.79 13.40
C ILE A 79 22.70 5.08 12.79
N ASN A 80 22.57 3.77 12.57
CA ASN A 80 23.62 2.96 11.95
C ASN A 80 23.01 2.19 10.75
N VAL A 81 23.11 2.80 9.58
CA VAL A 81 22.56 2.22 8.34
C VAL A 81 23.30 0.96 7.92
N LYS A 82 24.62 0.92 8.12
CA LYS A 82 25.44 -0.25 7.81
C LYS A 82 25.06 -1.46 8.66
N GLU A 83 24.79 -1.24 9.93
CA GLU A 83 24.32 -2.28 10.84
C GLU A 83 22.93 -2.80 10.44
N LEU A 84 22.01 -1.90 10.07
CA LEU A 84 20.69 -2.26 9.57
C LEU A 84 20.80 -3.18 8.35
N ARG A 85 21.64 -2.82 7.39
CA ARG A 85 21.90 -3.62 6.19
C ARG A 85 22.52 -4.97 6.54
N ALA A 86 23.49 -4.99 7.44
CA ALA A 86 24.14 -6.23 7.89
C ALA A 86 23.12 -7.17 8.54
N LYS A 87 22.25 -6.68 9.42
CA LYS A 87 21.18 -7.47 10.06
C LYS A 87 20.18 -8.03 9.03
N CYS A 88 19.86 -7.30 7.98
CA CYS A 88 19.02 -7.81 6.89
C CYS A 88 19.70 -8.98 6.17
N TYR A 89 20.99 -8.88 5.86
CA TYR A 89 21.75 -9.98 5.25
C TYR A 89 21.89 -11.18 6.19
N GLU A 90 22.15 -10.95 7.47
CA GLU A 90 22.24 -12.00 8.48
C GLU A 90 20.91 -12.79 8.53
N ALA A 91 19.79 -12.11 8.58
CA ALA A 91 18.49 -12.75 8.57
C ALA A 91 18.20 -13.54 7.28
N MET A 92 18.63 -13.04 6.12
CA MET A 92 18.50 -13.79 4.86
C MET A 92 19.41 -15.01 4.80
N ASN A 93 20.61 -14.93 5.39
CA ASN A 93 21.55 -16.03 5.48
C ASN A 93 21.14 -17.08 6.53
N ASP A 94 20.29 -16.68 7.49
CA ASP A 94 19.65 -17.58 8.46
C ASP A 94 18.35 -18.17 7.88
N ASP A 95 18.51 -19.11 6.95
CA ASP A 95 17.42 -19.90 6.37
C ASP A 95 16.30 -19.05 5.74
N LEU A 96 16.65 -17.95 5.06
CA LEU A 96 15.71 -17.03 4.39
C LEU A 96 14.65 -16.49 5.36
N ASN A 97 15.07 -15.99 6.51
CA ASN A 97 14.20 -15.53 7.58
C ASN A 97 13.57 -14.16 7.26
N THR A 98 12.64 -14.15 6.31
CA THR A 98 11.95 -12.95 5.84
C THR A 98 11.22 -12.17 6.94
N PRO A 99 10.61 -12.80 7.97
CA PRO A 99 10.01 -12.07 9.10
C PRO A 99 11.02 -11.14 9.80
N ILE A 100 12.25 -11.60 10.03
CA ILE A 100 13.28 -10.78 10.66
C ILE A 100 13.71 -9.65 9.73
N VAL A 101 13.86 -9.91 8.43
CA VAL A 101 14.15 -8.84 7.45
C VAL A 101 13.08 -7.76 7.50
N ILE A 102 11.79 -8.14 7.49
CA ILE A 102 10.67 -7.20 7.57
C ILE A 102 10.72 -6.38 8.88
N ALA A 103 11.05 -7.02 10.00
CA ALA A 103 11.23 -6.31 11.27
C ALA A 103 12.36 -5.25 11.18
N GLN A 104 13.50 -5.60 10.55
CA GLN A 104 14.60 -4.63 10.34
C GLN A 104 14.17 -3.49 9.38
N LEU A 105 13.39 -3.77 8.35
CA LEU A 105 12.87 -2.73 7.46
C LEU A 105 11.90 -1.79 8.20
N PHE A 106 11.10 -2.28 9.14
CA PHE A 106 10.26 -1.41 9.99
C PHE A 106 11.10 -0.56 10.96
N GLU A 107 12.20 -1.06 11.48
CA GLU A 107 13.15 -0.23 12.24
C GLU A 107 13.75 0.87 11.35
N GLY A 108 14.14 0.53 10.12
CA GLY A 108 14.58 1.52 9.14
C GLY A 108 13.48 2.54 8.80
N ALA A 109 12.23 2.11 8.65
CA ALA A 109 11.09 2.99 8.41
C ALA A 109 10.87 3.97 9.59
N ARG A 110 11.10 3.51 10.83
CA ARG A 110 11.06 4.38 12.01
C ARG A 110 12.15 5.44 11.96
N ILE A 111 13.36 5.08 11.54
CA ILE A 111 14.47 6.03 11.34
C ILE A 111 14.09 7.07 10.28
N ILE A 112 13.56 6.63 9.13
CA ILE A 112 13.09 7.51 8.04
C ILE A 112 12.07 8.52 8.56
N ASN A 113 11.05 8.05 9.27
CA ASN A 113 9.99 8.91 9.81
C ASN A 113 10.54 9.92 10.83
N ASN A 114 11.52 9.55 11.67
CA ASN A 114 12.17 10.47 12.59
C ASN A 114 12.96 11.55 11.87
N ILE A 115 13.62 11.21 10.76
CA ILE A 115 14.35 12.18 9.93
C ILE A 115 13.37 13.15 9.26
N ILE A 116 12.27 12.64 8.69
CA ILE A 116 11.23 13.47 8.05
C ILE A 116 10.57 14.41 9.07
N ALA A 117 10.37 13.94 10.31
CA ALA A 117 9.83 14.77 11.39
C ALA A 117 10.83 15.81 11.93
N GLY A 118 12.08 15.83 11.44
CA GLY A 118 13.12 16.75 11.88
C GLY A 118 13.76 16.39 13.24
N ASN A 119 13.47 15.20 13.78
CA ASN A 119 14.02 14.74 15.06
C ASN A 119 15.42 14.12 14.91
N ALA A 120 15.87 13.84 13.69
CA ALA A 120 17.16 13.26 13.38
C ALA A 120 17.67 13.75 12.03
N THR A 121 18.98 13.63 11.80
CA THR A 121 19.65 14.01 10.55
C THR A 121 20.38 12.80 9.96
N ILE A 122 20.60 12.79 8.66
CA ILE A 122 21.32 11.74 7.94
C ILE A 122 22.26 12.35 6.92
N SER A 123 23.47 11.80 6.80
CA SER A 123 24.45 12.20 5.81
C SER A 123 24.04 11.74 4.40
N ALA A 124 24.62 12.35 3.38
CA ALA A 124 24.33 11.98 1.98
C ALA A 124 24.77 10.53 1.68
N GLU A 125 25.87 10.06 2.29
CA GLU A 125 26.38 8.70 2.13
C GLU A 125 25.43 7.68 2.77
N ASP A 126 25.05 7.90 4.04
CA ASP A 126 24.14 7.02 4.76
C ASP A 126 22.73 7.00 4.14
N LEU A 127 22.26 8.15 3.63
CA LEU A 127 20.96 8.22 2.93
C LEU A 127 20.99 7.37 1.65
N LYS A 128 22.08 7.43 0.89
CA LYS A 128 22.24 6.59 -0.30
C LYS A 128 22.25 5.10 0.07
N GLU A 129 23.03 4.71 1.09
CA GLU A 129 23.06 3.31 1.55
C GLU A 129 21.70 2.85 2.07
N LEU A 130 20.96 3.72 2.77
CA LEU A 130 19.62 3.42 3.25
C LEU A 130 18.64 3.19 2.08
N LYS A 131 18.66 4.05 1.06
CA LYS A 131 17.87 3.86 -0.17
C LYS A 131 18.19 2.55 -0.88
N GLU A 132 19.47 2.25 -1.06
CA GLU A 132 19.91 1.01 -1.68
C GLU A 132 19.48 -0.22 -0.86
N THR A 133 19.54 -0.15 0.46
CA THR A 133 19.11 -1.22 1.35
C THR A 133 17.62 -1.50 1.23
N PHE A 134 16.80 -0.45 1.28
CA PHE A 134 15.35 -0.61 1.11
C PHE A 134 14.98 -1.11 -0.27
N HIS A 135 15.62 -0.60 -1.33
CA HIS A 135 15.37 -1.06 -2.69
C HIS A 135 15.71 -2.55 -2.83
N LEU A 136 16.90 -2.93 -2.43
CA LEU A 136 17.39 -4.31 -2.54
C LEU A 136 16.48 -5.30 -1.79
N PHE A 137 16.21 -5.05 -0.51
CA PHE A 137 15.45 -6.01 0.29
C PHE A 137 13.95 -5.99 -0.03
N SER A 138 13.35 -4.82 -0.25
CA SER A 138 11.91 -4.73 -0.52
C SER A 138 11.54 -5.15 -1.95
N PHE A 139 12.27 -4.65 -2.95
CA PHE A 139 11.88 -4.86 -4.34
C PHE A 139 12.61 -6.03 -5.00
N ASP A 140 13.94 -6.08 -4.90
CA ASP A 140 14.73 -7.09 -5.62
C ASP A 140 14.64 -8.47 -4.96
N ILE A 141 14.74 -8.54 -3.62
CA ILE A 141 14.76 -9.82 -2.88
C ILE A 141 13.33 -10.27 -2.56
N MET A 142 12.54 -9.45 -1.86
CA MET A 142 11.17 -9.84 -1.48
C MET A 142 10.15 -9.67 -2.62
N GLY A 143 10.53 -9.00 -3.71
CA GLY A 143 9.68 -8.80 -4.89
C GLY A 143 8.39 -8.04 -4.59
N LEU A 144 8.42 -7.17 -3.58
CA LEU A 144 7.34 -6.22 -3.35
C LEU A 144 7.35 -5.23 -4.50
N LYS A 145 6.18 -4.78 -4.90
CA LYS A 145 6.04 -3.75 -5.94
C LYS A 145 5.13 -2.68 -5.39
N GLU A 146 5.45 -1.44 -5.70
CA GLU A 146 4.43 -0.42 -5.59
C GLU A 146 3.27 -0.84 -6.48
N GLU A 147 2.18 -1.21 -5.88
CA GLU A 147 0.93 -1.23 -6.60
C GLU A 147 0.52 0.23 -6.76
N LYS A 148 1.15 0.93 -7.71
CA LYS A 148 0.50 2.07 -8.35
C LYS A 148 -0.78 1.48 -8.85
N GLY A 149 -1.82 1.67 -8.05
CA GLY A 149 -3.02 0.88 -8.13
C GLY A 149 -3.42 0.69 -9.59
N SER A 150 -3.78 -0.52 -9.96
CA SER A 150 -4.63 -0.73 -11.14
C SER A 150 -5.91 0.12 -11.04
N SER A 151 -6.12 0.79 -9.90
CA SER A 151 -7.03 1.88 -9.64
C SER A 151 -6.66 3.17 -10.39
N ASP A 152 -5.38 3.52 -10.58
CA ASP A 152 -5.04 4.86 -11.06
C ASP A 152 -5.58 5.14 -12.48
N GLY A 153 -5.48 4.18 -13.39
CA GLY A 153 -6.11 4.29 -14.71
C GLY A 153 -7.63 4.12 -14.66
N ARG A 154 -8.15 3.26 -13.80
CA ARG A 154 -9.59 3.05 -13.63
C ARG A 154 -10.22 4.17 -12.82
N GLU A 155 -9.62 4.57 -11.69
CA GLU A 155 -10.11 5.70 -10.88
C GLU A 155 -10.04 7.01 -11.65
N ALA A 156 -8.98 7.25 -12.42
CA ALA A 156 -8.91 8.40 -13.33
C ALA A 156 -9.97 8.32 -14.45
N ALA A 157 -10.25 7.12 -14.98
CA ALA A 157 -11.32 6.94 -15.96
C ALA A 157 -12.70 7.10 -15.31
N TYR A 158 -12.94 6.53 -14.12
CA TYR A 158 -14.17 6.73 -13.37
C TYR A 158 -14.36 8.19 -12.98
N GLY A 159 -13.31 8.87 -12.52
CA GLY A 159 -13.36 10.31 -12.22
C GLY A 159 -13.84 11.11 -13.43
N LYS A 160 -13.26 10.90 -14.60
CA LYS A 160 -13.68 11.58 -15.85
C LYS A 160 -15.13 11.26 -16.24
N VAL A 161 -15.61 10.04 -16.02
CA VAL A 161 -17.01 9.66 -16.29
C VAL A 161 -17.96 10.37 -15.32
N VAL A 162 -17.61 10.43 -14.03
CA VAL A 162 -18.38 11.16 -13.02
C VAL A 162 -18.41 12.65 -13.33
N ASP A 163 -17.27 13.24 -13.67
CA ASP A 163 -17.18 14.65 -14.08
C ASP A 163 -18.09 14.94 -15.30
N MET A 164 -18.05 14.09 -16.32
CA MET A 164 -18.90 14.21 -17.50
C MET A 164 -20.40 14.15 -17.14
N LEU A 165 -20.79 13.23 -16.25
CA LEU A 165 -22.18 13.13 -15.78
C LEU A 165 -22.60 14.37 -14.97
N LEU A 166 -21.72 14.92 -14.15
CA LEU A 166 -21.98 16.13 -13.37
C LEU A 166 -22.05 17.38 -14.27
N GLU A 167 -21.23 17.45 -15.33
CA GLU A 167 -21.36 18.48 -16.36
C GLU A 167 -22.72 18.39 -17.10
N GLN A 168 -23.16 17.18 -17.46
CA GLN A 168 -24.49 16.98 -18.05
C GLN A 168 -25.62 17.42 -17.11
N ARG A 169 -25.48 17.09 -15.81
CA ARG A 169 -26.41 17.56 -14.77
C ARG A 169 -26.46 19.08 -14.71
N MET A 170 -25.33 19.76 -14.78
CA MET A 170 -25.29 21.23 -14.79
C MET A 170 -25.93 21.81 -16.04
N LYS A 171 -25.74 21.21 -17.21
CA LYS A 171 -26.41 21.60 -18.45
C LYS A 171 -27.95 21.40 -18.37
N ALA A 172 -28.40 20.27 -17.80
CA ALA A 172 -29.81 20.01 -17.55
C ALA A 172 -30.43 21.09 -16.63
N LYS A 173 -29.75 21.46 -15.53
CA LYS A 173 -30.14 22.56 -14.65
C LYS A 173 -30.29 23.91 -15.41
N ALA A 174 -29.30 24.23 -16.24
CA ALA A 174 -29.30 25.45 -17.04
C ALA A 174 -30.51 25.50 -18.02
N ASN A 175 -30.88 24.35 -18.57
CA ASN A 175 -32.04 24.19 -19.46
C ASN A 175 -33.36 24.01 -18.72
N LYS A 176 -33.38 24.10 -17.37
CA LYS A 176 -34.56 23.87 -16.51
C LYS A 176 -35.13 22.44 -16.60
N ASP A 177 -34.33 21.47 -17.07
CA ASP A 177 -34.66 20.05 -17.07
C ASP A 177 -34.29 19.45 -15.70
N TRP A 178 -35.20 19.65 -14.76
CA TRP A 178 -35.05 19.19 -13.39
C TRP A 178 -35.10 17.66 -13.27
N ALA A 179 -35.88 17.00 -14.15
CA ALA A 179 -36.05 15.56 -14.13
C ALA A 179 -34.70 14.84 -14.39
N THR A 180 -34.01 15.19 -15.48
CA THR A 180 -32.73 14.64 -15.82
C THR A 180 -31.64 14.99 -14.77
N SER A 181 -31.68 16.22 -14.24
CA SER A 181 -30.76 16.66 -13.19
C SER A 181 -30.88 15.84 -11.91
N ASP A 182 -32.11 15.54 -11.49
CA ASP A 182 -32.37 14.77 -10.27
C ASP A 182 -32.09 13.27 -10.48
N GLU A 183 -32.37 12.73 -11.65
CA GLU A 183 -32.06 11.36 -12.02
C GLU A 183 -30.53 11.09 -11.89
N ILE A 184 -29.71 11.96 -12.49
CA ILE A 184 -28.24 11.85 -12.40
C ILE A 184 -27.78 11.93 -10.94
N ARG A 185 -28.29 12.86 -10.16
CA ARG A 185 -27.94 13.02 -8.76
C ARG A 185 -28.30 11.78 -7.95
N ASN A 186 -29.51 11.29 -8.09
CA ASN A 186 -30.01 10.13 -7.34
C ASN A 186 -29.23 8.87 -7.69
N THR A 187 -28.92 8.68 -8.97
CA THR A 187 -28.10 7.54 -9.44
C THR A 187 -26.71 7.58 -8.84
N LEU A 188 -26.02 8.71 -8.88
CA LEU A 188 -24.68 8.85 -8.31
C LEU A 188 -24.71 8.70 -6.78
N THR A 189 -25.72 9.22 -6.10
CA THR A 189 -25.90 9.05 -4.65
C THR A 189 -26.15 7.58 -4.28
N ALA A 190 -26.95 6.87 -5.06
CA ALA A 190 -27.20 5.44 -4.87
C ALA A 190 -25.92 4.58 -5.05
N LEU A 191 -24.99 5.04 -5.89
CA LEU A 191 -23.66 4.44 -6.09
C LEU A 191 -22.63 4.83 -5.02
N GLY A 192 -23.03 5.62 -4.00
CA GLY A 192 -22.16 6.02 -2.89
C GLY A 192 -21.38 7.33 -3.11
N PHE A 193 -21.69 8.09 -4.17
CA PHE A 193 -21.06 9.39 -4.39
C PHE A 193 -21.75 10.49 -3.57
N GLU A 194 -20.99 11.25 -2.82
CA GLU A 194 -21.43 12.50 -2.19
C GLU A 194 -21.12 13.66 -3.13
N ILE A 195 -22.15 14.43 -3.50
CA ILE A 195 -22.03 15.53 -4.45
C ILE A 195 -22.37 16.83 -3.74
N LYS A 196 -21.50 17.83 -3.86
CA LYS A 196 -21.68 19.19 -3.36
C LYS A 196 -21.66 20.18 -4.51
N ASP A 197 -22.75 20.94 -4.65
CA ASP A 197 -22.80 22.05 -5.59
C ASP A 197 -22.03 23.25 -4.99
N THR A 198 -21.07 23.80 -5.74
CA THR A 198 -20.31 25.01 -5.40
C THR A 198 -20.73 26.17 -6.28
N LYS A 199 -20.27 27.40 -5.94
CA LYS A 199 -20.60 28.60 -6.75
C LYS A 199 -20.01 28.54 -8.16
N ASP A 200 -18.86 27.85 -8.28
CA ASP A 200 -18.08 27.76 -9.52
C ASP A 200 -18.18 26.41 -10.23
N GLY A 201 -19.08 25.49 -9.73
CA GLY A 201 -19.22 24.16 -10.31
C GLY A 201 -19.76 23.11 -9.33
N PHE A 202 -19.05 21.99 -9.23
CA PHE A 202 -19.39 20.87 -8.35
C PHE A 202 -18.12 20.24 -7.77
N GLU A 203 -18.28 19.65 -6.59
CA GLU A 203 -17.28 18.79 -5.96
C GLU A 203 -17.96 17.45 -5.65
N TRP A 204 -17.21 16.36 -5.79
CA TRP A 204 -17.71 15.05 -5.45
C TRP A 204 -16.70 14.21 -4.70
N ARG A 205 -17.17 13.26 -3.91
CA ARG A 205 -16.38 12.30 -3.14
C ARG A 205 -17.08 10.95 -3.13
N LEU A 206 -16.32 9.87 -3.30
CA LEU A 206 -16.81 8.52 -3.10
C LEU A 206 -16.68 8.16 -1.61
N ASN A 207 -17.78 7.82 -0.96
CA ASN A 207 -17.78 7.28 0.39
C ASN A 207 -17.48 5.78 0.31
N LYS A 208 -16.36 5.38 0.91
CA LYS A 208 -15.97 3.97 1.07
C LYS A 208 -16.76 3.33 2.18
#